data_0ead13609417c0c12ba5a6ea91858813
#
_entry.id   0ead13609417c0c12ba5a6ea91858813
#
_cell.length_a   1.000
_cell.length_b   1.000
_cell.length_c   1.000
_cell.angle_alpha   90.00
_cell.angle_beta   90.00
_cell.angle_gamma   90.00
#
_symmetry.space_group_name_H-M   'P 1'
#
loop_
_entity.id
_entity.type
_entity.pdbx_description
1 polymer ?
#
loop_
_entity_poly.entity_id
_entity_poly.type
_entity_poly.pdbx_seq_one_letter_code
_entity_poly.pdbx_strand_id
1 'polypeptide(L)'
;MSRGLELYRSMPRYAAARVLSSRVPSLAGAAATSAAPLRLVDKGDPALPGRGWVTVRPTLSGICGSDLATVTGQSSFYFSPLVSMPFTPGHEVVGTLQSDAALPDGTVYKAGSRVVIDPVLGCAARGLEPCAHCAAGLTSRCDRVTVGHLSPGLQTGYCKDTGGGWARALVAHHSQLHPVPGDLSDERAVLVEPLATAVHTAGRARVAPGDRVLVIGSGAVGLFTLLALRAYTPAAHITVVAKHRRQVELARRFGADEVLSPSDALGGVRRATRALRAEPELGGPFLLGGVDIAVDCAGSSSSLSTALRVTRAGGRVVLSGVPSGSVDLTPLWYRELELVGTYASSGRTGRPADGATGAGLELDAAGAGAAAGVDGAAGARSDFGRAFELAASAPLDGVVSAVYPLARWREALDHALSAGRLGAVKVAFDPTMPA
;
A
#
# COMPACT_ATOMS: atom_id res chain seq x y z
N MET A 1 20.11 24.06 2.24
CA MET A 1 18.83 23.88 2.96
C MET A 1 18.02 22.82 2.25
N SER A 2 17.44 21.86 2.96
CA SER A 2 16.60 20.82 2.38
C SER A 2 15.18 21.35 2.18
N ARG A 3 14.61 21.15 0.99
CA ARG A 3 13.24 21.54 0.66
C ARG A 3 12.33 20.33 0.81
N GLY A 4 11.13 20.52 1.37
CA GLY A 4 10.17 19.44 1.52
C GLY A 4 8.74 19.95 1.73
N LEU A 5 7.78 19.08 1.48
CA LEU A 5 6.37 19.33 1.80
C LEU A 5 6.13 19.00 3.27
N GLU A 6 5.38 19.83 3.94
CA GLU A 6 5.04 19.68 5.35
C GLU A 6 3.53 19.76 5.55
N LEU A 7 2.96 18.70 6.09
CA LEU A 7 1.58 18.70 6.59
C LEU A 7 1.59 19.19 8.03
N TYR A 8 0.85 20.28 8.30
CA TYR A 8 0.80 20.92 9.60
C TYR A 8 -0.60 20.90 10.20
N ARG A 9 -0.68 21.07 11.51
CA ARG A 9 -1.97 21.02 12.22
C ARG A 9 -2.77 22.30 11.97
N SER A 10 -3.91 22.17 11.27
CA SER A 10 -4.89 23.24 11.06
C SER A 10 -6.28 22.67 10.86
N MET A 11 -7.08 22.65 11.90
CA MET A 11 -8.45 22.13 11.83
C MET A 11 -9.33 22.84 10.80
N PRO A 12 -9.29 24.22 10.69
CA PRO A 12 -10.09 24.89 9.67
C PRO A 12 -9.73 24.48 8.24
N ARG A 13 -8.43 24.40 7.93
CA ARG A 13 -7.97 23.98 6.59
C ARG A 13 -8.30 22.53 6.31
N TYR A 14 -8.14 21.66 7.31
CA TYR A 14 -8.50 20.25 7.19
C TYR A 14 -10.00 20.06 6.90
N ALA A 15 -10.86 20.79 7.65
CA ALA A 15 -12.30 20.77 7.42
C ALA A 15 -12.68 21.31 6.03
N ALA A 16 -12.05 22.41 5.59
CA ALA A 16 -12.25 22.97 4.26
C ALA A 16 -11.86 21.98 3.16
N ALA A 17 -10.67 21.35 3.24
CA ALA A 17 -10.22 20.35 2.30
C ALA A 17 -11.19 19.16 2.23
N ARG A 18 -11.67 18.67 3.39
CA ARG A 18 -12.65 17.59 3.48
C ARG A 18 -13.98 17.91 2.80
N VAL A 19 -14.53 19.11 3.05
CA VAL A 19 -15.79 19.55 2.42
C VAL A 19 -15.64 19.70 0.92
N LEU A 20 -14.54 20.30 0.46
CA LEU A 20 -14.28 20.49 -0.97
C LEU A 20 -14.08 19.15 -1.70
N SER A 21 -13.36 18.21 -1.11
CA SER A 21 -13.14 16.89 -1.71
C SER A 21 -14.41 16.02 -1.79
N SER A 22 -15.41 16.29 -0.92
CA SER A 22 -16.66 15.50 -0.90
C SER A 22 -17.73 16.01 -1.88
N ARG A 23 -17.70 17.31 -2.25
CA ARG A 23 -18.81 17.97 -2.96
C ARG A 23 -18.70 18.01 -4.48
N VAL A 24 -17.51 17.99 -5.06
CA VAL A 24 -17.34 18.19 -6.51
C VAL A 24 -16.20 17.29 -7.08
N PRO A 25 -16.49 16.08 -7.54
CA PRO A 25 -15.44 15.17 -8.04
C PRO A 25 -14.59 15.69 -9.19
N SER A 26 -15.09 16.63 -9.99
CA SER A 26 -14.36 17.15 -11.17
C SER A 26 -13.51 18.41 -10.90
N LEU A 27 -13.84 19.18 -9.85
CA LEU A 27 -13.08 20.37 -9.43
C LEU A 27 -12.44 20.16 -8.04
N ALA A 28 -12.72 19.02 -7.41
CA ALA A 28 -12.37 18.74 -6.03
C ALA A 28 -10.85 18.66 -5.80
N GLY A 29 -10.09 18.20 -6.80
CA GLY A 29 -8.65 18.04 -6.67
C GLY A 29 -7.96 19.37 -6.33
N ALA A 30 -7.95 20.30 -7.28
CA ALA A 30 -7.26 21.59 -7.14
C ALA A 30 -7.77 22.43 -5.97
N ALA A 31 -9.08 22.43 -5.72
CA ALA A 31 -9.67 23.17 -4.60
C ALA A 31 -9.30 22.54 -3.25
N ALA A 32 -9.36 21.21 -3.14
CA ALA A 32 -9.02 20.49 -1.92
C ALA A 32 -7.53 20.58 -1.61
N THR A 33 -6.65 20.44 -2.61
CA THR A 33 -5.20 20.58 -2.43
C THR A 33 -4.80 22.01 -2.06
N SER A 34 -5.48 23.03 -2.59
CA SER A 34 -5.25 24.42 -2.23
C SER A 34 -5.70 24.76 -0.81
N ALA A 35 -6.79 24.13 -0.34
CA ALA A 35 -7.30 24.28 1.02
C ALA A 35 -6.49 23.46 2.04
N ALA A 36 -5.81 22.39 1.61
CA ALA A 36 -5.09 21.47 2.48
C ALA A 36 -4.08 22.18 3.40
N PRO A 37 -3.87 21.67 4.62
CA PRO A 37 -2.84 22.17 5.53
C PRO A 37 -1.44 21.60 5.12
N LEU A 38 -1.09 21.75 3.85
CA LEU A 38 0.17 21.31 3.25
C LEU A 38 0.90 22.53 2.67
N ARG A 39 2.20 22.60 2.91
CA ARG A 39 3.04 23.69 2.42
C ARG A 39 4.43 23.20 2.03
N LEU A 40 5.03 23.86 1.05
CA LEU A 40 6.43 23.68 0.72
C LEU A 40 7.27 24.56 1.66
N VAL A 41 8.26 23.96 2.31
CA VAL A 41 9.13 24.63 3.28
C VAL A 41 10.59 24.34 2.97
N ASP A 42 11.45 25.32 3.26
CA ASP A 42 12.89 25.12 3.33
C ASP A 42 13.25 24.81 4.79
N LYS A 43 13.78 23.63 5.04
CA LYS A 43 14.15 23.14 6.38
C LYS A 43 15.47 22.38 6.33
N GLY A 44 16.11 22.20 7.49
CA GLY A 44 17.25 21.30 7.61
C GLY A 44 16.86 19.84 7.36
N ASP A 45 17.87 19.00 7.18
CA ASP A 45 17.66 17.55 7.20
C ASP A 45 17.13 17.12 8.57
N PRO A 46 16.28 16.08 8.64
CA PRO A 46 15.86 15.54 9.93
C PRO A 46 17.08 15.07 10.75
N ALA A 47 17.06 15.36 12.06
CA ALA A 47 18.08 14.83 12.96
C ALA A 47 17.94 13.31 13.07
N LEU A 48 19.07 12.60 13.22
CA LEU A 48 19.03 11.16 13.47
C LEU A 48 18.44 10.89 14.84
N PRO A 49 17.33 10.13 14.94
CA PRO A 49 16.64 9.89 16.22
C PRO A 49 17.43 9.04 17.22
N GLY A 50 18.45 8.31 16.75
CA GLY A 50 19.25 7.44 17.61
C GLY A 50 20.19 6.52 16.85
N ARG A 51 20.71 5.51 17.55
CA ARG A 51 21.61 4.52 16.97
C ARG A 51 20.88 3.69 15.89
N GLY A 52 21.59 3.35 14.82
CA GLY A 52 21.05 2.56 13.71
C GLY A 52 20.22 3.37 12.69
N TRP A 53 20.08 4.67 12.91
CA TRP A 53 19.44 5.57 11.97
C TRP A 53 20.45 6.18 11.01
N VAL A 54 20.04 6.35 9.76
CA VAL A 54 20.85 6.97 8.70
C VAL A 54 20.01 7.95 7.89
N THR A 55 20.67 8.92 7.28
CA THR A 55 20.02 9.84 6.33
C THR A 55 19.92 9.18 4.97
N VAL A 56 18.74 9.30 4.35
CA VAL A 56 18.45 8.87 2.98
C VAL A 56 18.06 10.08 2.15
N ARG A 57 18.61 10.18 0.93
CA ARG A 57 18.21 11.15 -0.09
C ARG A 57 17.27 10.48 -1.07
N PRO A 58 15.97 10.76 -1.05
CA PRO A 58 15.04 10.21 -2.03
C PRO A 58 15.43 10.62 -3.46
N THR A 59 15.43 9.64 -4.36
CA THR A 59 15.50 9.87 -5.81
C THR A 59 14.10 9.88 -6.42
N LEU A 60 13.24 8.98 -5.95
CA LEU A 60 11.80 9.02 -6.25
C LEU A 60 10.98 8.73 -4.99
N SER A 61 9.81 9.38 -4.91
CA SER A 61 8.80 9.07 -3.90
C SER A 61 7.42 9.03 -4.53
N GLY A 62 6.75 7.87 -4.42
CA GLY A 62 5.39 7.67 -4.90
C GLY A 62 4.36 8.49 -4.12
N ILE A 63 3.24 8.77 -4.77
CA ILE A 63 2.05 9.34 -4.16
C ILE A 63 1.04 8.22 -3.97
N CYS A 64 0.77 7.86 -2.70
CA CYS A 64 -0.19 6.83 -2.34
C CYS A 64 -1.61 7.41 -2.20
N GLY A 65 -2.63 6.56 -2.35
CA GLY A 65 -4.02 6.92 -2.05
C GLY A 65 -4.22 7.36 -0.59
N SER A 66 -3.46 6.80 0.36
CA SER A 66 -3.49 7.20 1.77
C SER A 66 -2.93 8.61 2.00
N ASP A 67 -1.89 9.01 1.27
CA ASP A 67 -1.37 10.38 1.29
C ASP A 67 -2.43 11.37 0.77
N LEU A 68 -3.07 11.01 -0.34
CA LEU A 68 -4.16 11.82 -0.92
C LEU A 68 -5.34 11.95 0.06
N ALA A 69 -5.75 10.84 0.70
CA ALA A 69 -6.81 10.87 1.72
C ALA A 69 -6.42 11.77 2.91
N THR A 70 -5.16 11.75 3.31
CA THR A 70 -4.65 12.59 4.41
C THR A 70 -4.64 14.06 4.02
N VAL A 71 -4.10 14.40 2.85
CA VAL A 71 -4.05 15.79 2.36
C VAL A 71 -5.45 16.37 2.14
N THR A 72 -6.37 15.57 1.62
CA THR A 72 -7.76 16.01 1.35
C THR A 72 -8.71 15.90 2.53
N GLY A 73 -8.20 15.52 3.71
CA GLY A 73 -9.00 15.42 4.93
C GLY A 73 -9.97 14.21 4.96
N GLN A 74 -9.78 13.22 4.11
CA GLN A 74 -10.61 12.01 4.05
C GLN A 74 -10.13 10.89 4.99
N SER A 75 -8.92 10.99 5.53
CA SER A 75 -8.40 10.01 6.50
C SER A 75 -9.27 9.95 7.76
N SER A 76 -9.38 8.75 8.32
CA SER A 76 -10.10 8.54 9.58
C SER A 76 -9.38 9.22 10.75
N PHE A 77 -10.14 9.88 11.62
CA PHE A 77 -9.62 10.40 12.89
C PHE A 77 -9.16 9.31 13.87
N TYR A 78 -9.48 8.04 13.60
CA TYR A 78 -8.91 6.91 14.33
C TYR A 78 -7.39 6.94 14.37
N PHE A 79 -6.75 7.44 13.31
CA PHE A 79 -5.29 7.57 13.24
C PHE A 79 -4.72 8.75 14.04
N SER A 80 -5.54 9.67 14.55
CA SER A 80 -5.04 10.88 15.19
C SER A 80 -4.07 10.69 16.35
N PRO A 81 -4.21 9.68 17.24
CA PRO A 81 -3.23 9.39 18.28
C PRO A 81 -1.99 8.61 17.76
N LEU A 82 -2.05 8.10 16.56
CA LEU A 82 -1.00 7.25 15.95
C LEU A 82 -0.08 8.02 15.01
N VAL A 83 -0.21 9.35 14.94
CA VAL A 83 0.61 10.23 14.11
C VAL A 83 1.07 11.44 14.90
N SER A 84 2.20 12.01 14.55
CA SER A 84 2.71 13.25 15.14
C SER A 84 2.93 14.33 14.10
N MET A 85 2.48 15.54 14.38
CA MET A 85 2.55 16.67 13.46
C MET A 85 3.50 17.77 13.98
N PRO A 86 4.08 18.58 13.08
CA PRO A 86 4.01 18.51 11.62
C PRO A 86 4.85 17.34 11.08
N PHE A 87 4.47 16.76 9.95
CA PHE A 87 5.27 15.72 9.29
C PHE A 87 5.39 15.96 7.78
N THR A 88 6.40 15.36 7.18
CA THR A 88 6.57 15.33 5.72
C THR A 88 5.96 14.04 5.19
N PRO A 89 4.96 14.08 4.28
CA PRO A 89 4.37 12.88 3.69
C PRO A 89 5.32 12.11 2.76
N GLY A 90 4.84 10.98 2.25
CA GLY A 90 5.54 10.12 1.30
C GLY A 90 6.24 8.95 2.00
N HIS A 91 5.71 7.76 1.78
CA HIS A 91 6.18 6.51 2.39
C HIS A 91 6.61 5.47 1.34
N GLU A 92 6.32 5.67 0.07
CA GLU A 92 6.81 4.87 -1.05
C GLU A 92 8.11 5.50 -1.55
N VAL A 93 9.28 5.03 -1.10
CA VAL A 93 10.55 5.75 -1.30
C VAL A 93 11.64 4.83 -1.81
N VAL A 94 12.30 5.25 -2.88
CA VAL A 94 13.64 4.81 -3.26
C VAL A 94 14.60 5.98 -3.14
N GLY A 95 15.80 5.73 -2.64
CA GLY A 95 16.80 6.79 -2.45
C GLY A 95 18.20 6.24 -2.17
N THR A 96 19.15 7.12 -1.85
CA THR A 96 20.54 6.79 -1.60
C THR A 96 20.94 7.07 -0.15
N LEU A 97 21.70 6.16 0.44
CA LEU A 97 22.28 6.32 1.78
C LEU A 97 23.34 7.41 1.77
N GLN A 98 23.34 8.26 2.80
CA GLN A 98 24.34 9.31 2.97
C GLN A 98 25.52 8.88 3.85
N SER A 99 25.37 7.78 4.57
CA SER A 99 26.40 7.18 5.40
C SER A 99 26.28 5.66 5.37
N ASP A 100 27.32 4.96 5.82
CA ASP A 100 27.26 3.51 6.01
C ASP A 100 26.18 3.15 7.02
N ALA A 101 25.38 2.11 6.72
CA ALA A 101 24.38 1.55 7.61
C ALA A 101 24.79 0.14 8.03
N ALA A 102 25.19 -0.02 9.30
CA ALA A 102 25.53 -1.32 9.86
C ALA A 102 24.28 -2.03 10.41
N LEU A 103 24.06 -3.27 9.99
CA LEU A 103 22.98 -4.14 10.45
C LEU A 103 23.47 -5.01 11.62
N PRO A 104 22.54 -5.53 12.45
CA PRO A 104 22.91 -6.36 13.61
C PRO A 104 23.64 -7.67 13.25
N ASP A 105 23.45 -8.18 12.03
CA ASP A 105 24.11 -9.39 11.52
C ASP A 105 25.54 -9.13 10.98
N GLY A 106 26.04 -7.91 11.11
CA GLY A 106 27.35 -7.50 10.61
C GLY A 106 27.36 -7.03 9.16
N THR A 107 26.24 -7.15 8.45
CA THR A 107 26.12 -6.60 7.08
C THR A 107 26.23 -5.07 7.14
N VAL A 108 26.92 -4.48 6.16
CA VAL A 108 27.04 -3.03 6.05
C VAL A 108 26.63 -2.58 4.66
N TYR A 109 25.56 -1.80 4.59
CA TYR A 109 25.20 -1.07 3.38
C TYR A 109 26.02 0.21 3.30
N LYS A 110 26.77 0.37 2.24
CA LYS A 110 27.71 1.49 2.07
C LYS A 110 26.99 2.80 1.73
N ALA A 111 27.61 3.92 2.11
CA ALA A 111 27.18 5.23 1.60
C ALA A 111 27.10 5.21 0.08
N GLY A 112 26.07 5.86 -0.48
CA GLY A 112 25.77 5.80 -1.92
C GLY A 112 24.97 4.57 -2.36
N SER A 113 24.77 3.55 -1.51
CA SER A 113 23.91 2.43 -1.85
C SER A 113 22.46 2.89 -2.05
N ARG A 114 21.82 2.35 -3.08
CA ARG A 114 20.39 2.58 -3.33
C ARG A 114 19.56 1.67 -2.44
N VAL A 115 18.52 2.23 -1.82
CA VAL A 115 17.63 1.51 -0.91
C VAL A 115 16.17 1.87 -1.17
N VAL A 116 15.29 0.89 -0.96
CA VAL A 116 13.85 1.09 -0.76
C VAL A 116 13.58 1.08 0.74
N ILE A 117 12.65 1.90 1.18
CA ILE A 117 12.29 2.01 2.60
C ILE A 117 11.03 1.18 2.89
N ASP A 118 11.11 0.23 3.85
CA ASP A 118 9.94 -0.26 4.55
C ASP A 118 9.45 0.86 5.49
N PRO A 119 8.27 1.43 5.27
CA PRO A 119 7.88 2.60 6.04
C PRO A 119 7.51 2.29 7.49
N VAL A 120 7.24 1.05 7.86
CA VAL A 120 6.71 0.68 9.18
C VAL A 120 7.70 1.01 10.30
N LEU A 121 7.24 1.75 11.31
CA LEU A 121 8.02 2.15 12.50
C LEU A 121 7.73 1.20 13.68
N GLY A 122 8.16 -0.05 13.55
CA GLY A 122 8.03 -1.07 14.59
C GLY A 122 8.99 -0.89 15.77
N CYS A 123 9.03 -1.85 16.67
CA CYS A 123 9.84 -1.82 17.91
C CYS A 123 11.32 -1.52 17.65
N ALA A 124 11.95 -2.14 16.64
CA ALA A 124 13.37 -1.94 16.35
C ALA A 124 13.69 -0.47 16.01
N ALA A 125 12.90 0.15 15.12
CA ALA A 125 13.04 1.57 14.79
C ALA A 125 12.79 2.50 15.99
N ARG A 126 12.08 2.04 17.01
CA ARG A 126 11.76 2.80 18.23
C ARG A 126 12.71 2.56 19.39
N GLY A 127 13.77 1.74 19.19
CA GLY A 127 14.72 1.37 20.23
C GLY A 127 14.10 0.56 21.36
N LEU A 128 13.11 -0.26 21.05
CA LEU A 128 12.38 -1.08 22.01
C LEU A 128 12.63 -2.57 21.76
N GLU A 129 12.60 -3.35 22.83
CA GLU A 129 12.51 -4.80 22.72
C GLU A 129 11.27 -5.19 21.90
N PRO A 130 11.36 -6.23 21.06
CA PRO A 130 10.25 -6.65 20.21
C PRO A 130 8.98 -6.97 21.04
N CYS A 131 7.83 -6.40 20.65
CA CYS A 131 6.52 -6.91 21.09
C CYS A 131 6.24 -8.26 20.42
N ALA A 132 5.20 -8.98 20.85
CA ALA A 132 4.85 -10.29 20.30
C ALA A 132 4.71 -10.29 18.77
N HIS A 133 4.10 -9.24 18.22
CA HIS A 133 3.95 -9.11 16.77
C HIS A 133 5.29 -8.86 16.06
N CYS A 134 6.12 -7.96 16.58
CA CYS A 134 7.44 -7.69 15.99
C CYS A 134 8.37 -8.92 16.12
N ALA A 135 8.32 -9.64 17.22
CA ALA A 135 9.07 -10.89 17.40
C ALA A 135 8.66 -11.98 16.38
N ALA A 136 7.37 -11.99 15.99
CA ALA A 136 6.85 -12.88 14.96
C ALA A 136 7.05 -12.34 13.50
N GLY A 137 7.78 -11.23 13.31
CA GLY A 137 7.97 -10.61 12.00
C GLY A 137 6.76 -9.84 11.46
N LEU A 138 5.70 -9.69 12.25
CA LEU A 138 4.46 -9.01 11.87
C LEU A 138 4.53 -7.51 12.25
N THR A 139 5.52 -6.81 11.73
CA THR A 139 5.84 -5.42 12.11
C THR A 139 4.70 -4.44 11.88
N SER A 140 3.89 -4.65 10.84
CA SER A 140 2.68 -3.84 10.56
C SER A 140 1.62 -3.90 11.68
N ARG A 141 1.72 -4.86 12.59
CA ARG A 141 0.82 -5.04 13.75
C ARG A 141 1.47 -4.60 15.06
N CYS A 142 2.54 -3.81 15.01
CA CYS A 142 3.24 -3.39 16.22
C CYS A 142 2.31 -2.64 17.18
N ASP A 143 2.25 -3.09 18.45
CA ASP A 143 1.42 -2.47 19.48
C ASP A 143 2.05 -1.19 20.07
N ARG A 144 3.31 -0.88 19.71
CA ARG A 144 4.12 0.15 20.35
C ARG A 144 4.41 1.36 19.44
N VAL A 145 3.49 1.67 18.50
CA VAL A 145 3.66 2.76 17.52
C VAL A 145 3.62 4.18 18.12
N THR A 146 3.30 4.31 19.41
CA THR A 146 3.21 5.59 20.13
C THR A 146 4.24 5.75 21.24
N VAL A 147 5.10 4.74 21.50
CA VAL A 147 6.09 4.74 22.57
C VAL A 147 7.51 4.55 22.04
N GLY A 148 8.52 4.65 22.92
CA GLY A 148 9.94 4.61 22.56
C GLY A 148 10.50 6.01 22.32
N HIS A 149 11.65 6.10 21.66
CA HIS A 149 12.33 7.37 21.45
C HIS A 149 11.73 8.21 20.31
N LEU A 150 10.89 7.61 19.47
CA LEU A 150 10.15 8.36 18.44
C LEU A 150 8.82 8.88 18.96
N SER A 151 8.41 10.01 18.47
CA SER A 151 7.04 10.51 18.59
C SER A 151 6.04 9.51 17.98
N PRO A 152 4.74 9.57 18.35
CA PRO A 152 3.73 8.75 17.70
C PRO A 152 3.83 8.77 16.18
N GLY A 153 3.83 7.60 15.56
CA GLY A 153 3.97 7.47 14.11
C GLY A 153 3.90 6.00 13.70
N LEU A 154 2.88 5.63 12.91
CA LEU A 154 2.74 4.24 12.46
C LEU A 154 3.74 3.91 11.35
N GLN A 155 4.21 4.92 10.61
CA GLN A 155 5.17 4.74 9.51
C GLN A 155 5.90 6.04 9.18
N THR A 156 7.02 5.95 8.47
CA THR A 156 7.70 7.05 7.78
C THR A 156 6.69 7.81 6.93
N GLY A 157 6.75 9.13 6.91
CA GLY A 157 5.74 9.94 6.23
C GLY A 157 4.49 10.25 7.08
N TYR A 158 4.44 9.75 8.34
CA TYR A 158 3.39 10.02 9.34
C TYR A 158 3.96 10.23 10.75
N CYS A 159 5.27 10.41 10.86
CA CYS A 159 6.00 10.71 12.08
C CYS A 159 6.84 11.97 11.88
N LYS A 160 6.74 12.94 12.82
CA LYS A 160 7.48 14.20 12.72
C LYS A 160 9.00 14.04 12.79
N ASP A 161 9.47 12.94 13.40
CA ASP A 161 10.90 12.72 13.67
C ASP A 161 11.63 12.05 12.50
N THR A 162 10.89 11.43 11.54
CA THR A 162 11.50 10.67 10.45
C THR A 162 11.57 11.43 9.13
N GLY A 163 10.75 12.46 8.99
CA GLY A 163 10.48 13.02 7.67
C GLY A 163 9.70 12.07 6.78
N GLY A 164 9.81 12.24 5.48
CA GLY A 164 9.15 11.43 4.45
C GLY A 164 9.70 11.73 3.07
N GLY A 165 9.29 10.94 2.09
CA GLY A 165 9.84 10.99 0.73
C GLY A 165 9.52 12.27 -0.05
N TRP A 166 8.54 13.07 0.39
CA TRP A 166 8.24 14.36 -0.25
C TRP A 166 9.17 15.48 0.25
N ALA A 167 10.41 15.13 0.51
CA ALA A 167 11.50 16.03 0.85
C ALA A 167 12.81 15.54 0.26
N ARG A 168 13.83 16.43 0.25
CA ARG A 168 15.19 16.10 -0.20
C ARG A 168 15.96 15.21 0.78
N ALA A 169 15.45 15.01 1.99
CA ALA A 169 16.02 14.12 2.99
C ALA A 169 14.94 13.55 3.89
N LEU A 170 15.13 12.32 4.29
CA LEU A 170 14.44 11.65 5.38
C LEU A 170 15.48 10.84 6.18
N VAL A 171 15.08 10.33 7.35
CA VAL A 171 15.89 9.38 8.10
C VAL A 171 15.18 8.04 8.19
N ALA A 172 15.95 6.95 8.08
CA ALA A 172 15.46 5.59 8.19
C ALA A 172 16.34 4.78 9.14
N HIS A 173 15.72 3.89 9.89
CA HIS A 173 16.43 2.92 10.72
C HIS A 173 16.94 1.76 9.84
N HIS A 174 18.07 1.14 10.19
CA HIS A 174 18.61 0.02 9.40
C HIS A 174 17.61 -1.11 9.17
N SER A 175 16.64 -1.33 10.08
CA SER A 175 15.59 -2.34 9.93
C SER A 175 14.56 -2.03 8.85
N GLN A 176 14.55 -0.82 8.32
CA GLN A 176 13.66 -0.36 7.26
C GLN A 176 14.33 -0.40 5.87
N LEU A 177 15.64 -0.69 5.81
CA LEU A 177 16.42 -0.58 4.59
C LEU A 177 16.41 -1.88 3.79
N HIS A 178 16.03 -1.78 2.53
CA HIS A 178 16.11 -2.87 1.55
C HIS A 178 17.00 -2.43 0.39
N PRO A 179 18.17 -3.08 0.18
CA PRO A 179 19.06 -2.71 -0.91
C PRO A 179 18.42 -2.96 -2.27
N VAL A 180 18.58 -2.02 -3.19
CA VAL A 180 18.06 -2.12 -4.55
C VAL A 180 19.09 -2.84 -5.42
N PRO A 181 18.73 -3.93 -6.14
CA PRO A 181 19.58 -4.55 -7.13
C PRO A 181 20.09 -3.56 -8.18
N GLY A 182 21.35 -3.71 -8.61
CA GLY A 182 21.99 -2.74 -9.48
C GLY A 182 21.30 -2.52 -10.84
N ASP A 183 20.67 -3.54 -11.36
CA ASP A 183 19.92 -3.55 -12.64
C ASP A 183 18.47 -3.06 -12.55
N LEU A 184 17.93 -2.87 -11.33
CA LEU A 184 16.58 -2.37 -11.14
C LEU A 184 16.55 -0.84 -11.20
N SER A 185 15.78 -0.27 -12.12
CA SER A 185 15.62 1.19 -12.22
C SER A 185 14.88 1.79 -11.02
N ASP A 186 15.06 3.09 -10.75
CA ASP A 186 14.35 3.79 -9.67
C ASP A 186 12.84 3.83 -9.90
N GLU A 187 12.37 3.87 -11.16
CA GLU A 187 10.96 3.79 -11.49
C GLU A 187 10.34 2.45 -11.11
N ARG A 188 11.09 1.36 -11.19
CA ARG A 188 10.65 0.04 -10.72
C ARG A 188 10.84 -0.10 -9.21
N ALA A 189 11.91 0.44 -8.67
CA ALA A 189 12.23 0.37 -7.24
C ALA A 189 11.22 1.14 -6.37
N VAL A 190 10.71 2.29 -6.84
CA VAL A 190 9.66 3.04 -6.11
C VAL A 190 8.33 2.29 -6.00
N LEU A 191 8.12 1.28 -6.84
CA LEU A 191 6.94 0.41 -6.81
C LEU A 191 7.07 -0.75 -5.81
N VAL A 192 8.25 -0.99 -5.25
CA VAL A 192 8.50 -2.15 -4.37
C VAL A 192 7.66 -2.08 -3.10
N GLU A 193 7.53 -0.90 -2.47
CA GLU A 193 6.71 -0.76 -1.26
C GLU A 193 5.23 -1.09 -1.53
N PRO A 194 4.54 -0.47 -2.52
CA PRO A 194 3.15 -0.86 -2.81
C PRO A 194 3.01 -2.28 -3.38
N LEU A 195 4.04 -2.85 -4.01
CA LEU A 195 4.06 -4.27 -4.36
C LEU A 195 4.14 -5.16 -3.10
N ALA A 196 4.94 -4.78 -2.09
CA ALA A 196 5.03 -5.51 -0.82
C ALA A 196 3.68 -5.50 -0.08
N THR A 197 2.98 -4.37 -0.07
CA THR A 197 1.60 -4.26 0.43
C THR A 197 0.65 -5.20 -0.32
N ALA A 198 0.79 -5.31 -1.63
CA ALA A 198 -0.03 -6.20 -2.46
C ALA A 198 0.29 -7.69 -2.23
N VAL A 199 1.56 -8.05 -2.06
CA VAL A 199 1.99 -9.40 -1.66
C VAL A 199 1.40 -9.78 -0.30
N HIS A 200 1.47 -8.87 0.66
CA HIS A 200 0.83 -9.05 1.97
C HIS A 200 -0.67 -9.29 1.84
N THR A 201 -1.35 -8.49 1.01
CA THR A 201 -2.79 -8.62 0.73
C THR A 201 -3.12 -9.98 0.11
N ALA A 202 -2.35 -10.45 -0.88
CA ALA A 202 -2.52 -11.76 -1.50
C ALA A 202 -2.33 -12.90 -0.48
N GLY A 203 -1.33 -12.80 0.40
CA GLY A 203 -1.13 -13.76 1.49
C GLY A 203 -2.31 -13.79 2.48
N ARG A 204 -2.91 -12.63 2.79
CA ARG A 204 -4.09 -12.53 3.66
C ARG A 204 -5.36 -13.12 3.02
N ALA A 205 -5.40 -13.20 1.71
CA ALA A 205 -6.53 -13.80 0.99
C ALA A 205 -6.64 -15.32 1.25
N ARG A 206 -5.55 -16.03 1.56
CA ARG A 206 -5.50 -17.49 1.80
C ARG A 206 -6.21 -18.26 0.69
N VAL A 207 -5.81 -17.98 -0.55
CA VAL A 207 -6.40 -18.59 -1.73
C VAL A 207 -6.08 -20.09 -1.76
N ALA A 208 -7.11 -20.92 -1.92
CA ALA A 208 -7.00 -22.35 -2.12
C ALA A 208 -7.04 -22.72 -3.62
N PRO A 209 -6.53 -23.89 -4.00
CA PRO A 209 -6.69 -24.41 -5.37
C PRO A 209 -8.18 -24.47 -5.75
N GLY A 210 -8.53 -23.93 -6.91
CA GLY A 210 -9.92 -23.89 -7.39
C GLY A 210 -10.67 -22.60 -7.03
N ASP A 211 -10.15 -21.78 -6.11
CA ASP A 211 -10.81 -20.55 -5.71
C ASP A 211 -10.92 -19.54 -6.87
N ARG A 212 -12.06 -18.86 -6.91
CA ARG A 212 -12.34 -17.70 -7.76
C ARG A 212 -12.18 -16.44 -6.92
N VAL A 213 -11.32 -15.54 -7.38
CA VAL A 213 -10.99 -14.30 -6.69
C VAL A 213 -11.53 -13.10 -7.45
N LEU A 214 -12.19 -12.19 -6.76
CA LEU A 214 -12.59 -10.88 -7.28
C LEU A 214 -11.74 -9.78 -6.64
N VAL A 215 -11.06 -8.98 -7.47
CA VAL A 215 -10.35 -7.77 -7.01
C VAL A 215 -11.18 -6.54 -7.38
N ILE A 216 -11.62 -5.77 -6.40
CA ILE A 216 -12.42 -4.56 -6.59
C ILE A 216 -11.54 -3.32 -6.40
N GLY A 217 -11.43 -2.53 -7.45
CA GLY A 217 -10.55 -1.36 -7.50
C GLY A 217 -9.21 -1.69 -8.18
N SER A 218 -8.94 -0.98 -9.26
CA SER A 218 -7.78 -1.17 -10.14
C SER A 218 -6.86 0.06 -10.16
N GLY A 219 -6.69 0.70 -9.00
CA GLY A 219 -5.56 1.58 -8.72
C GLY A 219 -4.26 0.76 -8.55
N ALA A 220 -3.15 1.42 -8.15
CA ALA A 220 -1.86 0.75 -8.00
C ALA A 220 -1.95 -0.51 -7.12
N VAL A 221 -2.52 -0.40 -5.90
CA VAL A 221 -2.63 -1.54 -4.98
C VAL A 221 -3.45 -2.69 -5.59
N GLY A 222 -4.60 -2.42 -6.23
CA GLY A 222 -5.42 -3.48 -6.82
C GLY A 222 -4.76 -4.16 -8.01
N LEU A 223 -4.09 -3.41 -8.89
CA LEU A 223 -3.32 -3.96 -10.00
C LEU A 223 -2.12 -4.80 -9.49
N PHE A 224 -1.44 -4.34 -8.45
CA PHE A 224 -0.33 -5.10 -7.85
C PHE A 224 -0.83 -6.31 -7.06
N THR A 225 -1.99 -6.23 -6.42
CA THR A 225 -2.64 -7.40 -5.80
C THR A 225 -2.98 -8.47 -6.85
N LEU A 226 -3.44 -8.07 -8.03
CA LEU A 226 -3.62 -9.01 -9.15
C LEU A 226 -2.30 -9.70 -9.53
N LEU A 227 -1.19 -8.94 -9.67
CA LEU A 227 0.13 -9.52 -9.94
C LEU A 227 0.56 -10.50 -8.85
N ALA A 228 0.41 -10.12 -7.58
CA ALA A 228 0.78 -10.97 -6.44
C ALA A 228 -0.09 -12.23 -6.37
N LEU A 229 -1.39 -12.14 -6.61
CA LEU A 229 -2.30 -13.29 -6.68
C LEU A 229 -1.87 -14.25 -7.79
N ARG A 230 -1.53 -13.75 -8.97
CA ARG A 230 -1.06 -14.59 -10.09
C ARG A 230 0.27 -15.25 -9.81
N ALA A 231 1.20 -14.53 -9.22
CA ALA A 231 2.56 -15.04 -8.99
C ALA A 231 2.64 -16.02 -7.81
N TYR A 232 1.84 -15.80 -6.76
CA TYR A 232 2.07 -16.43 -5.46
C TYR A 232 0.88 -17.21 -4.89
N THR A 233 -0.22 -17.36 -5.66
CA THR A 233 -1.39 -18.12 -5.19
C THR A 233 -1.92 -19.08 -6.26
N PRO A 234 -2.60 -20.18 -5.88
CA PRO A 234 -3.19 -21.12 -6.79
C PRO A 234 -4.59 -20.69 -7.29
N ALA A 235 -4.87 -19.40 -7.40
CA ALA A 235 -6.17 -18.92 -7.86
C ALA A 235 -6.55 -19.48 -9.23
N ALA A 236 -7.72 -20.12 -9.31
CA ALA A 236 -8.20 -20.71 -10.57
C ALA A 236 -8.69 -19.64 -11.56
N HIS A 237 -9.24 -18.55 -11.05
CA HIS A 237 -9.79 -17.47 -11.85
C HIS A 237 -9.75 -16.16 -11.09
N ILE A 238 -9.22 -15.11 -11.69
CA ILE A 238 -9.17 -13.77 -11.10
C ILE A 238 -9.93 -12.78 -11.97
N THR A 239 -11.03 -12.27 -11.43
CA THR A 239 -11.83 -11.20 -12.01
C THR A 239 -11.41 -9.86 -11.39
N VAL A 240 -11.27 -8.81 -12.20
CA VAL A 240 -10.92 -7.46 -11.73
C VAL A 240 -12.04 -6.48 -12.07
N VAL A 241 -12.41 -5.63 -11.10
CA VAL A 241 -13.33 -4.52 -11.36
C VAL A 241 -12.53 -3.26 -11.65
N ALA A 242 -12.64 -2.75 -12.89
CA ALA A 242 -11.92 -1.59 -13.37
C ALA A 242 -12.86 -0.53 -13.97
N LYS A 243 -12.64 0.74 -13.63
CA LYS A 243 -13.50 1.86 -14.04
C LYS A 243 -13.01 2.57 -15.29
N HIS A 244 -11.68 2.67 -15.49
CA HIS A 244 -11.07 3.48 -16.52
C HIS A 244 -10.32 2.62 -17.55
N ARG A 245 -10.29 3.08 -18.81
CA ARG A 245 -9.70 2.33 -19.94
C ARG A 245 -8.28 1.83 -19.63
N ARG A 246 -7.40 2.70 -19.13
CA ARG A 246 -6.02 2.33 -18.81
C ARG A 246 -5.94 1.24 -17.73
N GLN A 247 -6.84 1.28 -16.75
CA GLN A 247 -6.93 0.26 -15.70
C GLN A 247 -7.35 -1.10 -16.29
N VAL A 248 -8.30 -1.09 -17.23
CA VAL A 248 -8.73 -2.31 -17.94
C VAL A 248 -7.57 -2.91 -18.74
N GLU A 249 -6.83 -2.08 -19.47
CA GLU A 249 -5.65 -2.51 -20.27
C GLU A 249 -4.58 -3.14 -19.37
N LEU A 250 -4.26 -2.50 -18.25
CA LEU A 250 -3.28 -3.00 -17.29
C LEU A 250 -3.75 -4.25 -16.55
N ALA A 251 -5.02 -4.33 -16.15
CA ALA A 251 -5.57 -5.54 -15.53
C ALA A 251 -5.43 -6.75 -16.46
N ARG A 252 -5.75 -6.59 -17.75
CA ARG A 252 -5.53 -7.65 -18.75
C ARG A 252 -4.07 -8.00 -18.91
N ARG A 253 -3.19 -6.98 -19.02
CA ARG A 253 -1.73 -7.16 -19.14
C ARG A 253 -1.14 -7.90 -17.94
N PHE A 254 -1.69 -7.68 -16.75
CA PHE A 254 -1.25 -8.30 -15.49
C PHE A 254 -1.89 -9.65 -15.21
N GLY A 255 -2.70 -10.17 -16.16
CA GLY A 255 -3.21 -11.53 -16.11
C GLY A 255 -4.59 -11.69 -15.46
N ALA A 256 -5.46 -10.67 -15.49
CA ALA A 256 -6.86 -10.86 -15.16
C ALA A 256 -7.53 -11.76 -16.20
N ASP A 257 -8.30 -12.77 -15.75
CA ASP A 257 -9.08 -13.63 -16.65
C ASP A 257 -10.30 -12.88 -17.17
N GLU A 258 -10.90 -12.04 -16.31
CA GLU A 258 -12.05 -11.22 -16.66
C GLU A 258 -11.89 -9.82 -16.07
N VAL A 259 -12.30 -8.79 -16.82
CA VAL A 259 -12.33 -7.41 -16.34
C VAL A 259 -13.74 -6.87 -16.50
N LEU A 260 -14.34 -6.45 -15.39
CA LEU A 260 -15.70 -5.95 -15.31
C LEU A 260 -15.73 -4.44 -15.02
N SER A 261 -16.77 -3.77 -15.47
CA SER A 261 -17.06 -2.42 -14.98
C SER A 261 -17.68 -2.46 -13.58
N PRO A 262 -17.63 -1.39 -12.79
CA PRO A 262 -18.31 -1.35 -11.48
C PRO A 262 -19.81 -1.62 -11.57
N SER A 263 -20.47 -1.19 -12.64
CA SER A 263 -21.91 -1.43 -12.86
C SER A 263 -22.24 -2.88 -13.22
N ASP A 264 -21.30 -3.62 -13.80
CA ASP A 264 -21.47 -5.03 -14.18
C ASP A 264 -20.83 -6.01 -13.16
N ALA A 265 -20.26 -5.53 -12.09
CA ALA A 265 -19.54 -6.38 -11.14
C ALA A 265 -20.40 -7.54 -10.62
N LEU A 266 -21.62 -7.27 -10.16
CA LEU A 266 -22.53 -8.30 -9.69
C LEU A 266 -23.01 -9.22 -10.82
N GLY A 267 -23.35 -8.65 -11.98
CA GLY A 267 -23.80 -9.40 -13.16
C GLY A 267 -22.71 -10.33 -13.71
N GLY A 268 -21.48 -9.84 -13.81
CA GLY A 268 -20.33 -10.61 -14.25
C GLY A 268 -19.99 -11.76 -13.29
N VAL A 269 -19.90 -11.48 -11.99
CA VAL A 269 -19.70 -12.53 -10.98
C VAL A 269 -20.81 -13.58 -11.05
N ARG A 270 -22.08 -13.17 -11.19
CA ARG A 270 -23.19 -14.09 -11.36
C ARG A 270 -22.99 -15.02 -12.55
N ARG A 271 -22.61 -14.49 -13.70
CA ARG A 271 -22.35 -15.29 -14.91
C ARG A 271 -21.20 -16.28 -14.70
N ALA A 272 -20.09 -15.80 -14.14
CA ALA A 272 -18.89 -16.61 -13.92
C ALA A 272 -19.10 -17.74 -12.90
N THR A 273 -19.93 -17.51 -11.88
CA THR A 273 -20.15 -18.47 -10.77
C THR A 273 -21.49 -19.23 -10.87
N ARG A 274 -22.37 -18.87 -11.81
CA ARG A 274 -23.73 -19.37 -11.92
C ARG A 274 -24.58 -19.15 -10.65
N ALA A 275 -24.26 -18.13 -9.88
CA ALA A 275 -24.95 -17.80 -8.64
C ALA A 275 -26.39 -17.32 -8.91
N LEU A 276 -27.27 -17.56 -7.95
CA LEU A 276 -28.63 -17.04 -8.00
C LEU A 276 -28.64 -15.57 -7.55
N ARG A 277 -29.37 -14.72 -8.27
CA ARG A 277 -29.58 -13.32 -7.90
C ARG A 277 -30.81 -13.21 -7.03
N ALA A 278 -30.70 -12.55 -5.91
CA ALA A 278 -31.81 -12.17 -5.03
C ALA A 278 -31.90 -10.64 -4.96
N GLU A 279 -33.12 -10.14 -4.88
CA GLU A 279 -33.42 -8.71 -4.81
C GLU A 279 -34.19 -8.42 -3.52
N PRO A 280 -33.64 -7.69 -2.58
CA PRO A 280 -34.36 -7.23 -1.41
C PRO A 280 -35.31 -6.08 -1.79
N GLU A 281 -36.33 -5.83 -0.99
CA GLU A 281 -37.30 -4.73 -1.21
C GLU A 281 -36.61 -3.36 -1.18
N LEU A 282 -35.56 -3.21 -0.35
CA LEU A 282 -34.73 -2.02 -0.25
C LEU A 282 -33.24 -2.41 -0.32
N GLY A 283 -32.46 -1.55 -0.92
CA GLY A 283 -31.02 -1.77 -1.14
C GLY A 283 -30.76 -2.39 -2.51
N GLY A 284 -29.54 -2.84 -2.76
CA GLY A 284 -29.16 -3.43 -4.05
C GLY A 284 -29.21 -4.95 -4.04
N PRO A 285 -29.21 -5.60 -5.21
CA PRO A 285 -29.21 -7.05 -5.34
C PRO A 285 -27.98 -7.69 -4.72
N PHE A 286 -28.09 -8.99 -4.41
CA PHE A 286 -26.99 -9.82 -3.93
C PHE A 286 -27.01 -11.21 -4.58
N LEU A 287 -25.95 -11.98 -4.39
CA LEU A 287 -25.83 -13.32 -4.96
C LEU A 287 -25.96 -14.40 -3.87
N LEU A 288 -26.75 -15.42 -4.11
CA LEU A 288 -26.68 -16.69 -3.39
C LEU A 288 -25.70 -17.59 -4.16
N GLY A 289 -24.53 -17.80 -3.60
CA GLY A 289 -23.31 -18.23 -4.29
C GLY A 289 -22.37 -17.03 -4.49
N GLY A 290 -21.52 -17.06 -5.51
CA GLY A 290 -20.57 -15.99 -5.83
C GLY A 290 -19.12 -16.44 -5.81
N VAL A 291 -18.18 -15.49 -5.68
CA VAL A 291 -16.75 -15.78 -5.59
C VAL A 291 -16.37 -16.33 -4.22
N ASP A 292 -15.28 -17.07 -4.16
CA ASP A 292 -14.73 -17.60 -2.91
C ASP A 292 -14.13 -16.48 -2.07
N ILE A 293 -13.42 -15.56 -2.76
CA ILE A 293 -12.69 -14.47 -2.13
C ILE A 293 -12.96 -13.17 -2.90
N ALA A 294 -13.30 -12.10 -2.18
CA ALA A 294 -13.30 -10.74 -2.72
C ALA A 294 -12.23 -9.90 -2.01
N VAL A 295 -11.40 -9.19 -2.78
CA VAL A 295 -10.39 -8.27 -2.26
C VAL A 295 -10.81 -6.84 -2.61
N ASP A 296 -11.14 -6.04 -1.60
CA ASP A 296 -11.48 -4.63 -1.77
C ASP A 296 -10.21 -3.76 -1.64
N CYS A 297 -9.70 -3.31 -2.78
CA CYS A 297 -8.58 -2.38 -2.89
C CYS A 297 -9.02 -0.92 -3.08
N ALA A 298 -10.32 -0.65 -3.13
CA ALA A 298 -10.85 0.71 -3.28
C ALA A 298 -11.21 1.35 -1.93
N GLY A 299 -11.68 0.57 -0.96
CA GLY A 299 -12.00 1.02 0.40
C GLY A 299 -13.23 1.91 0.52
N SER A 300 -14.05 2.04 -0.52
CA SER A 300 -15.31 2.80 -0.45
C SER A 300 -16.45 1.97 0.13
N SER A 301 -17.47 2.63 0.70
CA SER A 301 -18.69 1.93 1.13
C SER A 301 -19.31 1.09 0.01
N SER A 302 -19.29 1.59 -1.22
CA SER A 302 -19.87 0.88 -2.37
C SER A 302 -19.04 -0.34 -2.78
N SER A 303 -17.71 -0.26 -2.76
CA SER A 303 -16.85 -1.40 -3.08
C SER A 303 -16.94 -2.51 -2.03
N LEU A 304 -16.90 -2.15 -0.74
CA LEU A 304 -17.06 -3.12 0.34
C LEU A 304 -18.47 -3.74 0.33
N SER A 305 -19.53 -2.94 0.12
CA SER A 305 -20.89 -3.46 -0.05
C SER A 305 -20.97 -4.45 -1.22
N THR A 306 -20.33 -4.13 -2.35
CA THR A 306 -20.27 -5.05 -3.49
C THR A 306 -19.55 -6.34 -3.11
N ALA A 307 -18.36 -6.25 -2.48
CA ALA A 307 -17.61 -7.42 -2.03
C ALA A 307 -18.47 -8.34 -1.14
N LEU A 308 -19.14 -7.77 -0.12
CA LEU A 308 -20.00 -8.55 0.78
C LEU A 308 -21.17 -9.22 0.06
N ARG A 309 -21.74 -8.60 -1.00
CA ARG A 309 -22.91 -9.08 -1.74
C ARG A 309 -22.60 -10.15 -2.78
N VAL A 310 -21.36 -10.23 -3.26
CA VAL A 310 -20.97 -11.15 -4.34
C VAL A 310 -20.07 -12.31 -3.86
N THR A 311 -19.66 -12.31 -2.59
CA THR A 311 -18.88 -13.39 -1.98
C THR A 311 -19.84 -14.51 -1.52
N ARG A 312 -19.56 -15.77 -1.79
CA ARG A 312 -20.38 -16.91 -1.37
C ARG A 312 -20.44 -17.06 0.16
N ALA A 313 -21.43 -17.78 0.67
CA ALA A 313 -21.49 -18.11 2.10
C ALA A 313 -20.20 -18.84 2.54
N GLY A 314 -19.70 -18.53 3.74
CA GLY A 314 -18.42 -19.02 4.27
C GLY A 314 -17.19 -18.53 3.49
N GLY A 315 -17.35 -17.57 2.56
CA GLY A 315 -16.26 -17.00 1.80
C GLY A 315 -15.53 -15.89 2.55
N ARG A 316 -14.49 -15.32 1.92
CA ARG A 316 -13.61 -14.33 2.54
C ARG A 316 -13.66 -13.00 1.82
N VAL A 317 -13.71 -11.92 2.58
CA VAL A 317 -13.53 -10.54 2.10
C VAL A 317 -12.27 -9.95 2.71
N VAL A 318 -11.32 -9.54 1.87
CA VAL A 318 -10.06 -8.90 2.30
C VAL A 318 -10.17 -7.40 2.04
N LEU A 319 -10.02 -6.58 3.08
CA LEU A 319 -10.08 -5.13 3.01
C LEU A 319 -8.65 -4.57 2.99
N SER A 320 -8.20 -4.18 1.81
CA SER A 320 -6.88 -3.59 1.54
C SER A 320 -6.96 -2.08 1.29
N GLY A 321 -8.05 -1.59 0.69
CA GLY A 321 -8.29 -0.16 0.56
C GLY A 321 -8.59 0.49 1.91
N VAL A 322 -8.14 1.74 2.11
CA VAL A 322 -8.45 2.48 3.34
C VAL A 322 -9.96 2.66 3.47
N PRO A 323 -10.59 2.08 4.52
CA PRO A 323 -12.05 2.05 4.60
C PRO A 323 -12.63 3.45 4.85
N SER A 324 -13.73 3.75 4.16
CA SER A 324 -14.43 5.02 4.29
C SER A 324 -15.95 4.82 4.28
N GLY A 325 -16.65 5.58 5.13
CA GLY A 325 -18.10 5.57 5.24
C GLY A 325 -18.68 4.38 6.01
N SER A 326 -19.99 4.17 5.90
CA SER A 326 -20.74 3.10 6.57
C SER A 326 -21.19 2.03 5.57
N VAL A 327 -21.27 0.78 6.03
CA VAL A 327 -21.68 -0.39 5.23
C VAL A 327 -22.62 -1.25 6.08
N ASP A 328 -23.68 -1.77 5.44
CA ASP A 328 -24.55 -2.77 6.04
C ASP A 328 -23.78 -4.10 6.16
N LEU A 329 -23.61 -4.57 7.39
CA LEU A 329 -22.90 -5.81 7.71
C LEU A 329 -23.84 -7.04 7.77
N THR A 330 -25.13 -6.89 7.45
CA THR A 330 -26.06 -8.02 7.41
C THR A 330 -25.58 -9.18 6.52
N PRO A 331 -25.00 -8.93 5.31
CA PRO A 331 -24.42 -10.01 4.51
C PRO A 331 -23.24 -10.72 5.19
N LEU A 332 -22.42 -10.01 5.94
CA LEU A 332 -21.31 -10.60 6.69
C LEU A 332 -21.84 -11.59 7.74
N TRP A 333 -22.81 -11.17 8.54
CA TRP A 333 -23.41 -11.97 9.59
C TRP A 333 -24.20 -13.16 9.04
N TYR A 334 -25.14 -12.90 8.13
CA TYR A 334 -26.06 -13.93 7.62
C TYR A 334 -25.35 -15.04 6.82
N ARG A 335 -24.29 -14.70 6.11
CA ARG A 335 -23.57 -15.63 5.23
C ARG A 335 -22.31 -16.19 5.87
N GLU A 336 -22.07 -15.88 7.14
CA GLU A 336 -20.88 -16.30 7.90
C GLU A 336 -19.57 -15.97 7.13
N LEU A 337 -19.48 -14.74 6.58
CA LEU A 337 -18.29 -14.31 5.83
C LEU A 337 -17.16 -14.00 6.79
N GLU A 338 -15.93 -14.27 6.37
CA GLU A 338 -14.73 -13.81 7.06
C GLU A 338 -14.30 -12.46 6.48
N LEU A 339 -14.31 -11.39 7.31
CA LEU A 339 -13.81 -10.07 6.93
C LEU A 339 -12.42 -9.85 7.53
N VAL A 340 -11.40 -9.67 6.68
CA VAL A 340 -9.99 -9.60 7.08
C VAL A 340 -9.38 -8.29 6.62
N GLY A 341 -8.84 -7.51 7.56
CA GLY A 341 -8.04 -6.32 7.25
C GLY A 341 -6.61 -6.67 6.83
N THR A 342 -6.05 -5.84 5.95
CA THR A 342 -4.62 -5.87 5.59
C THR A 342 -4.08 -4.46 5.58
N TYR A 343 -2.90 -4.25 6.17
CA TYR A 343 -2.25 -2.95 6.31
C TYR A 343 -0.75 -3.09 6.08
N ALA A 344 -0.20 -2.24 5.22
CA ALA A 344 1.22 -2.23 4.86
C ALA A 344 1.75 -3.62 4.47
N SER A 345 2.99 -3.94 4.79
CA SER A 345 3.63 -5.22 4.56
C SER A 345 4.09 -5.82 5.89
N SER A 346 4.28 -7.11 5.93
CA SER A 346 5.01 -7.76 7.03
C SER A 346 6.50 -7.64 6.78
N GLY A 347 7.25 -7.27 7.82
CA GLY A 347 8.69 -7.27 7.79
C GLY A 347 9.28 -8.66 7.56
N ARG A 348 10.57 -8.82 7.77
CA ARG A 348 11.26 -10.11 7.69
C ARG A 348 10.49 -11.17 8.49
N THR A 349 10.08 -12.25 7.84
CA THR A 349 9.52 -13.41 8.53
C THR A 349 10.60 -14.01 9.43
N GLY A 350 10.59 -13.65 10.71
CA GLY A 350 11.21 -14.49 11.73
C GLY A 350 10.53 -15.85 11.67
N ARG A 351 11.31 -16.92 11.85
CA ARG A 351 10.83 -18.30 12.05
C ARG A 351 9.62 -18.27 13.00
N PRO A 352 8.51 -18.99 12.73
CA PRO A 352 7.45 -19.11 13.71
C PRO A 352 8.07 -19.58 15.03
N ALA A 353 7.73 -18.94 16.14
CA ALA A 353 8.04 -19.47 17.44
C ALA A 353 7.36 -20.84 17.52
N ASP A 354 8.15 -21.89 17.74
CA ASP A 354 7.66 -23.24 17.93
C ASP A 354 6.55 -23.22 19.01
N GLY A 355 5.31 -23.49 18.62
CA GLY A 355 4.20 -23.63 19.57
C GLY A 355 2.87 -22.95 19.20
N ALA A 356 2.77 -22.13 18.18
CA ALA A 356 1.48 -21.62 17.72
C ALA A 356 0.90 -22.55 16.65
N THR A 357 0.05 -23.47 17.04
CA THR A 357 -0.80 -24.27 16.15
C THR A 357 -1.90 -23.40 15.54
N GLY A 358 -1.53 -22.56 14.62
CA GLY A 358 -2.43 -21.93 13.68
C GLY A 358 -1.96 -22.36 12.30
N ALA A 359 -2.76 -23.14 11.57
CA ALA A 359 -2.48 -23.60 10.22
C ALA A 359 -2.10 -22.41 9.32
N GLY A 360 -0.83 -22.03 9.34
CA GLY A 360 -0.21 -21.08 8.42
C GLY A 360 0.25 -21.87 7.23
N LEU A 361 -0.20 -21.51 6.05
CA LEU A 361 0.24 -22.06 4.79
C LEU A 361 1.76 -22.11 4.71
N GLU A 362 2.31 -23.32 4.79
CA GLU A 362 3.53 -23.67 4.06
C GLU A 362 3.13 -23.68 2.59
N LEU A 363 3.53 -22.65 1.86
CA LEU A 363 3.51 -22.69 0.40
C LEU A 363 4.72 -23.52 -0.01
N ASP A 364 4.49 -24.81 -0.22
CA ASP A 364 5.49 -25.71 -0.79
C ASP A 364 5.96 -25.20 -2.14
N ALA A 365 7.28 -25.15 -2.26
CA ALA A 365 7.98 -24.80 -3.49
C ALA A 365 7.87 -25.95 -4.49
N ALA A 366 6.83 -25.97 -5.30
CA ALA A 366 6.78 -26.80 -6.51
C ALA A 366 6.28 -25.94 -7.66
N GLY A 367 7.21 -25.44 -8.47
CA GLY A 367 6.92 -24.86 -9.76
C GLY A 367 7.42 -23.44 -10.03
N ALA A 368 8.71 -23.16 -9.84
CA ALA A 368 9.32 -21.99 -10.46
C ALA A 368 10.68 -22.39 -11.04
N GLY A 369 10.80 -22.28 -12.35
CA GLY A 369 12.04 -22.44 -13.07
C GLY A 369 13.10 -21.45 -12.59
N ALA A 370 14.32 -21.97 -12.48
CA ALA A 370 15.49 -21.31 -11.94
C ALA A 370 15.81 -19.97 -12.63
N ALA A 371 15.86 -18.91 -11.82
CA ALA A 371 16.77 -17.79 -12.04
C ALA A 371 17.76 -17.80 -10.87
N ALA A 372 19.00 -18.15 -11.16
CA ALA A 372 20.06 -18.29 -10.19
C ALA A 372 20.58 -16.90 -9.77
N GLY A 373 20.80 -16.75 -8.46
CA GLY A 373 21.84 -15.91 -7.90
C GLY A 373 21.45 -14.57 -7.34
N VAL A 374 20.84 -14.53 -6.13
CA VAL A 374 21.17 -13.54 -5.12
C VAL A 374 21.09 -14.26 -3.75
N ASP A 375 22.21 -14.39 -3.09
CA ASP A 375 22.34 -15.10 -1.83
C ASP A 375 21.51 -14.44 -0.71
N GLY A 376 20.64 -15.22 -0.12
CA GLY A 376 19.89 -14.88 1.08
C GLY A 376 18.55 -15.56 1.19
N ALA A 377 18.51 -16.88 1.42
CA ALA A 377 17.29 -17.68 1.53
C ALA A 377 16.24 -17.18 2.53
N ALA A 378 16.58 -16.22 3.40
CA ALA A 378 15.65 -15.56 4.33
C ALA A 378 14.90 -14.35 3.70
N GLY A 379 15.53 -13.67 2.70
CA GLY A 379 14.95 -12.49 2.02
C GLY A 379 13.85 -12.82 1.02
N ALA A 380 13.97 -13.94 0.33
CA ALA A 380 13.03 -14.35 -0.73
C ALA A 380 11.62 -14.67 -0.22
N ARG A 381 11.45 -14.95 1.07
CA ARG A 381 10.16 -15.28 1.69
C ARG A 381 9.42 -14.08 2.30
N SER A 382 10.06 -12.93 2.44
CA SER A 382 9.45 -11.70 2.96
C SER A 382 8.56 -11.03 1.90
N ASP A 383 7.61 -10.21 2.32
CA ASP A 383 6.77 -9.43 1.41
C ASP A 383 7.62 -8.53 0.50
N PHE A 384 8.67 -7.89 1.05
CA PHE A 384 9.61 -7.08 0.27
C PHE A 384 10.45 -7.92 -0.70
N GLY A 385 10.93 -9.11 -0.30
CA GLY A 385 11.68 -10.00 -1.20
C GLY A 385 10.86 -10.37 -2.44
N ARG A 386 9.62 -10.81 -2.24
CA ARG A 386 8.67 -11.10 -3.33
C ARG A 386 8.31 -9.86 -4.15
N ALA A 387 8.22 -8.69 -3.49
CA ALA A 387 7.97 -7.43 -4.19
C ALA A 387 9.14 -7.05 -5.11
N PHE A 388 10.39 -7.29 -4.72
CA PHE A 388 11.55 -7.11 -5.60
C PHE A 388 11.53 -8.09 -6.78
N GLU A 389 11.14 -9.34 -6.57
CA GLU A 389 10.95 -10.31 -7.67
C GLU A 389 9.92 -9.81 -8.68
N LEU A 390 8.76 -9.30 -8.21
CA LEU A 390 7.76 -8.71 -9.07
C LEU A 390 8.27 -7.42 -9.75
N ALA A 391 8.97 -6.57 -9.01
CA ALA A 391 9.53 -5.34 -9.58
C ALA A 391 10.54 -5.63 -10.70
N ALA A 392 11.29 -6.73 -10.61
CA ALA A 392 12.23 -7.15 -11.65
C ALA A 392 11.54 -7.79 -12.85
N SER A 393 10.55 -8.67 -12.63
CA SER A 393 10.02 -9.56 -13.66
C SER A 393 8.68 -9.15 -14.27
N ALA A 394 7.83 -8.42 -13.51
CA ALA A 394 6.49 -8.07 -13.98
C ALA A 394 6.52 -6.96 -15.07
N PRO A 395 5.49 -6.91 -15.94
CA PRO A 395 5.41 -5.90 -17.02
C PRO A 395 4.98 -4.53 -16.49
N LEU A 396 5.83 -3.87 -15.68
CA LEU A 396 5.52 -2.63 -14.96
C LEU A 396 5.79 -1.35 -15.77
N ASP A 397 6.22 -1.46 -17.02
CA ASP A 397 6.56 -0.29 -17.85
C ASP A 397 5.36 0.64 -18.04
N GLY A 398 5.58 1.93 -17.76
CA GLY A 398 4.55 2.97 -17.82
C GLY A 398 3.54 2.93 -16.66
N VAL A 399 3.80 2.19 -15.60
CA VAL A 399 3.01 2.24 -14.35
C VAL A 399 3.30 3.54 -13.59
N VAL A 400 4.58 3.93 -13.46
CA VAL A 400 4.92 5.32 -13.08
C VAL A 400 4.60 6.22 -14.26
N SER A 401 3.47 6.91 -14.18
CA SER A 401 2.86 7.61 -15.30
C SER A 401 3.35 9.05 -15.42
N ALA A 402 3.82 9.64 -14.34
CA ALA A 402 4.38 10.98 -14.29
C ALA A 402 5.26 11.19 -13.06
N VAL A 403 6.31 12.00 -13.24
CA VAL A 403 7.22 12.42 -12.18
C VAL A 403 7.25 13.94 -12.14
N TYR A 404 7.20 14.51 -10.94
CA TYR A 404 7.14 15.95 -10.71
C TYR A 404 8.22 16.41 -9.73
N PRO A 405 8.81 17.62 -9.95
CA PRO A 405 9.59 18.28 -8.92
C PRO A 405 8.69 18.69 -7.74
N LEU A 406 9.26 18.78 -6.54
CA LEU A 406 8.52 19.21 -5.34
C LEU A 406 7.88 20.61 -5.50
N ALA A 407 8.47 21.48 -6.29
CA ALA A 407 7.91 22.81 -6.57
C ALA A 407 6.53 22.76 -7.24
N ARG A 408 6.25 21.73 -8.04
CA ARG A 408 4.97 21.50 -8.73
C ARG A 408 4.03 20.58 -7.97
N TRP A 409 4.13 20.53 -6.66
CA TRP A 409 3.38 19.59 -5.83
C TRP A 409 1.85 19.66 -6.00
N ARG A 410 1.29 20.86 -6.22
CA ARG A 410 -0.16 20.99 -6.44
C ARG A 410 -0.60 20.25 -7.70
N GLU A 411 0.13 20.42 -8.79
CA GLU A 411 -0.14 19.73 -10.05
C GLU A 411 0.03 18.21 -9.91
N ALA A 412 1.07 17.77 -9.19
CA ALA A 412 1.29 16.35 -8.92
C ALA A 412 0.14 15.72 -8.13
N LEU A 413 -0.34 16.40 -7.08
CA LEU A 413 -1.48 15.93 -6.29
C LEU A 413 -2.78 15.93 -7.09
N ASP A 414 -3.04 16.96 -7.90
CA ASP A 414 -4.21 17.04 -8.76
C ASP A 414 -4.18 15.95 -9.84
N HIS A 415 -3.01 15.68 -10.42
CA HIS A 415 -2.82 14.55 -11.32
C HIS A 415 -3.11 13.22 -10.62
N ALA A 416 -2.56 13.00 -9.44
CA ALA A 416 -2.77 11.77 -8.68
C ALA A 416 -4.24 11.58 -8.25
N LEU A 417 -4.95 12.64 -7.82
CA LEU A 417 -6.38 12.61 -7.52
C LEU A 417 -7.24 12.32 -8.75
N SER A 418 -6.76 12.69 -9.94
CA SER A 418 -7.42 12.48 -11.22
C SER A 418 -6.85 11.29 -12.00
N ALA A 419 -5.94 10.52 -11.41
CA ALA A 419 -5.13 9.51 -12.11
C ALA A 419 -5.95 8.58 -13.02
N GLY A 420 -7.03 8.02 -12.52
CA GLY A 420 -7.87 7.10 -13.31
C GLY A 420 -8.45 7.77 -14.57
N ARG A 421 -8.89 9.03 -14.49
CA ARG A 421 -9.44 9.78 -15.63
C ARG A 421 -8.35 10.16 -16.64
N LEU A 422 -7.16 10.45 -16.16
CA LEU A 422 -6.01 10.85 -16.95
C LEU A 422 -5.19 9.66 -17.48
N GLY A 423 -5.63 8.44 -17.20
CA GLY A 423 -4.92 7.23 -17.63
C GLY A 423 -3.61 6.99 -16.86
N ALA A 424 -3.45 7.60 -15.71
CA ALA A 424 -2.31 7.40 -14.83
C ALA A 424 -2.62 6.30 -13.78
N VAL A 425 -1.56 5.67 -13.24
CA VAL A 425 -1.65 4.69 -12.15
C VAL A 425 -0.85 5.14 -10.95
N LYS A 426 0.43 5.44 -11.14
CA LYS A 426 1.32 5.98 -10.12
C LYS A 426 1.89 7.31 -10.59
N VAL A 427 1.78 8.31 -9.72
CA VAL A 427 2.47 9.58 -9.83
C VAL A 427 3.54 9.63 -8.75
N ALA A 428 4.69 10.20 -9.03
CA ALA A 428 5.79 10.31 -8.09
C ALA A 428 6.38 11.73 -8.06
N PHE A 429 7.04 12.03 -6.95
CA PHE A 429 7.96 13.17 -6.86
C PHE A 429 9.39 12.70 -7.11
N ASP A 430 10.16 13.52 -7.80
CA ASP A 430 11.62 13.52 -7.77
C ASP A 430 12.07 14.76 -7.00
N PRO A 431 12.49 14.60 -5.73
CA PRO A 431 12.95 15.72 -4.91
C PRO A 431 14.28 16.34 -5.36
N THR A 432 15.00 15.69 -6.27
CA THR A 432 16.28 16.18 -6.81
C THR A 432 16.08 17.13 -7.97
N MET A 433 14.94 17.06 -8.65
CA MET A 433 14.63 17.94 -9.79
C MET A 433 14.63 19.42 -9.37
N PRO A 434 15.18 20.30 -10.21
CA PRO A 434 15.05 21.75 -10.01
C PRO A 434 13.58 22.20 -10.02
N ALA A 435 13.34 23.39 -9.49
CA ALA A 435 12.02 24.00 -9.41
C ALA A 435 11.50 24.42 -10.78
#